data_23d3f5c3c7db0b9e0d5a116da1ad693b
#
_entry.id   23d3f5c3c7db0b9e0d5a116da1ad693b
#
_cell.length_a   1.000
_cell.length_b   1.000
_cell.length_c   1.000
_cell.angle_alpha   90.00
_cell.angle_beta   90.00
_cell.angle_gamma   90.00
#
_symmetry.space_group_name_H-M   'P 1'
#
loop_
_entity.id
_entity.type
_entity.pdbx_description
1 polymer ?
#
loop_
_entity_poly.entity_id
_entity_poly.type
_entity_poly.pdbx_seq_one_letter_code
_entity_poly.pdbx_strand_id
1 'polypeptide(L)'
;LRLSGISAFSEKADGEAFLAENHGARETSLFLDGGRQTYRDGVITIRLESALKSPVTGRSPVDAPEILLKPTPFIQSDHPKIRTQLAQIVAPDAPENEKAKRLVSWVHKNLEKRPVLSIPNALETLEKRTGDCNEHAVLLAALARAAGIPADVEVGLVYLDGRFFYHAWNVLYLRQWGGWVTADAVFGQMPADVTHIRFVRGAIDRQLDLIGLIGNIDIEVLEAGS
;
A
#
# COMPACT_ATOMS: atom_id res chain seq x y z
N LEU A 1 -8.51 1.32 -14.73
CA LEU A 1 -7.43 0.75 -15.53
C LEU A 1 -7.69 -0.74 -15.72
N ARG A 2 -7.59 -1.25 -16.93
CA ARG A 2 -7.62 -2.67 -17.26
C ARG A 2 -6.30 -3.07 -17.91
N LEU A 3 -5.72 -4.17 -17.46
CA LEU A 3 -4.43 -4.66 -17.90
C LEU A 3 -4.55 -6.14 -18.27
N SER A 4 -3.86 -6.58 -19.31
CA SER A 4 -3.70 -8.00 -19.69
C SER A 4 -2.23 -8.33 -19.94
N GLY A 5 -1.97 -9.61 -20.30
CA GLY A 5 -0.62 -10.03 -20.66
C GLY A 5 0.26 -10.47 -19.49
N ILE A 6 -0.35 -10.70 -18.31
CA ILE A 6 0.41 -11.21 -17.16
C ILE A 6 0.60 -12.73 -17.34
N SER A 7 1.49 -13.11 -18.26
CA SER A 7 1.75 -14.52 -18.61
C SER A 7 2.57 -15.30 -17.58
N ALA A 8 3.11 -14.62 -16.58
CA ALA A 8 3.93 -15.25 -15.53
C ALA A 8 3.13 -15.81 -14.34
N PHE A 9 1.80 -15.73 -14.37
CA PHE A 9 0.95 -16.14 -13.25
C PHE A 9 0.04 -17.33 -13.62
N SER A 10 -0.04 -18.31 -12.70
CA SER A 10 -1.08 -19.36 -12.74
C SER A 10 -2.13 -19.06 -11.66
N GLU A 11 -3.41 -19.34 -11.96
CA GLU A 11 -4.48 -19.25 -10.96
C GLU A 11 -4.58 -20.56 -10.17
N LYS A 12 -4.71 -20.45 -8.84
CA LYS A 12 -5.20 -21.54 -7.98
C LYS A 12 -6.72 -21.44 -7.81
N ALA A 13 -7.32 -22.57 -7.39
CA ALA A 13 -8.77 -22.70 -7.19
C ALA A 13 -9.41 -21.65 -6.26
N ASP A 14 -8.62 -20.96 -5.45
CA ASP A 14 -9.08 -19.98 -4.44
C ASP A 14 -8.98 -18.51 -4.93
N GLY A 15 -8.65 -18.26 -6.19
CA GLY A 15 -8.51 -16.92 -6.75
C GLY A 15 -7.19 -16.23 -6.38
N GLU A 16 -6.25 -16.94 -5.79
CA GLU A 16 -4.88 -16.48 -5.58
C GLU A 16 -4.05 -16.76 -6.84
N ALA A 17 -3.32 -15.75 -7.33
CA ALA A 17 -2.39 -15.93 -8.43
C ALA A 17 -0.99 -16.25 -7.90
N PHE A 18 -0.33 -17.21 -8.55
CA PHE A 18 1.04 -17.62 -8.25
C PHE A 18 1.96 -17.32 -9.41
N LEU A 19 3.23 -17.10 -9.10
CA LEU A 19 4.27 -17.09 -10.11
C LEU A 19 4.42 -18.50 -10.69
N ALA A 20 4.33 -18.64 -12.01
CA ALA A 20 4.71 -19.87 -12.68
C ALA A 20 6.21 -20.12 -12.42
N GLU A 21 6.52 -21.35 -12.00
CA GLU A 21 7.90 -21.76 -11.70
C GLU A 21 8.84 -21.47 -12.88
N ASN A 22 9.72 -20.51 -12.71
CA ASN A 22 10.95 -20.42 -13.45
C ASN A 22 12.10 -20.27 -12.45
N HIS A 23 12.89 -21.34 -12.36
CA HIS A 23 14.19 -21.36 -11.67
C HIS A 23 14.23 -21.33 -10.14
N GLY A 24 13.52 -22.24 -9.45
CA GLY A 24 13.80 -22.55 -8.04
C GLY A 24 13.42 -21.44 -7.03
N ALA A 25 12.59 -20.49 -7.44
CA ALA A 25 12.03 -19.49 -6.56
C ALA A 25 10.90 -20.09 -5.70
N ARG A 26 10.82 -19.68 -4.45
CA ARG A 26 9.69 -19.99 -3.56
C ARG A 26 8.39 -19.55 -4.23
N GLU A 27 7.35 -20.41 -4.17
CA GLU A 27 5.99 -20.02 -4.55
C GLU A 27 5.57 -18.76 -3.80
N THR A 28 5.53 -17.63 -4.50
CA THR A 28 5.08 -16.37 -3.92
C THR A 28 3.61 -16.19 -4.22
N SER A 29 2.80 -16.23 -3.18
CA SER A 29 1.38 -15.91 -3.27
C SER A 29 1.20 -14.42 -3.54
N LEU A 30 0.62 -14.08 -4.68
CA LEU A 30 0.31 -12.71 -5.06
C LEU A 30 -1.10 -12.34 -4.60
N PHE A 31 -1.26 -11.13 -4.11
CA PHE A 31 -2.55 -10.59 -3.69
C PHE A 31 -3.15 -9.71 -4.80
N LEU A 32 -3.51 -10.35 -5.93
CA LEU A 32 -4.02 -9.64 -7.11
C LEU A 32 -5.52 -9.31 -7.03
N ASP A 33 -6.30 -10.06 -6.27
CA ASP A 33 -7.74 -9.85 -6.12
C ASP A 33 -8.12 -9.30 -4.75
N GLY A 34 -9.06 -8.37 -4.71
CA GLY A 34 -9.60 -7.79 -3.48
C GLY A 34 -9.57 -6.26 -3.41
N GLY A 35 -10.56 -5.70 -2.74
CA GLY A 35 -10.72 -4.25 -2.63
C GLY A 35 -11.03 -3.60 -3.98
N ARG A 36 -10.24 -2.61 -4.36
CA ARG A 36 -10.38 -1.87 -5.63
C ARG A 36 -9.83 -2.61 -6.86
N GLN A 37 -9.04 -3.66 -6.64
CA GLN A 37 -8.40 -4.44 -7.69
C GLN A 37 -9.06 -5.82 -7.80
N THR A 38 -9.37 -6.24 -9.02
CA THR A 38 -9.88 -7.58 -9.32
C THR A 38 -8.99 -8.23 -10.37
N TYR A 39 -8.75 -9.54 -10.22
CA TYR A 39 -8.03 -10.35 -11.18
C TYR A 39 -8.94 -11.48 -11.69
N ARG A 40 -9.15 -11.54 -13.00
CA ARG A 40 -9.98 -12.56 -13.65
C ARG A 40 -9.44 -12.85 -15.05
N ASP A 41 -9.25 -14.11 -15.37
CA ASP A 41 -8.85 -14.57 -16.71
C ASP A 41 -7.62 -13.83 -17.28
N GLY A 42 -6.60 -13.63 -16.44
CA GLY A 42 -5.39 -12.90 -16.82
C GLY A 42 -5.55 -11.38 -16.93
N VAL A 43 -6.71 -10.84 -16.56
CA VAL A 43 -6.99 -9.40 -16.61
C VAL A 43 -7.09 -8.82 -15.22
N ILE A 44 -6.26 -7.80 -14.94
CA ILE A 44 -6.39 -6.96 -13.74
C ILE A 44 -7.28 -5.76 -14.09
N THR A 45 -8.30 -5.54 -13.28
CA THR A 45 -9.13 -4.33 -13.34
C THR A 45 -8.98 -3.55 -12.04
N ILE A 46 -8.60 -2.27 -12.14
CA ILE A 46 -8.44 -1.38 -11.00
C ILE A 46 -9.47 -0.27 -11.11
N ARG A 47 -10.24 -0.07 -10.04
CA ARG A 47 -11.26 0.98 -9.95
C ARG A 47 -10.83 2.03 -8.94
N LEU A 48 -11.17 3.29 -9.21
CA LEU A 48 -10.98 4.33 -8.22
C LEU A 48 -11.85 4.02 -7.00
N GLU A 49 -11.26 4.10 -5.82
CA GLU A 49 -12.00 3.98 -4.57
C GLU A 49 -12.89 5.20 -4.43
N SER A 50 -14.19 5.01 -4.63
CA SER A 50 -15.20 6.06 -4.42
C SER A 50 -15.41 6.29 -2.92
N ALA A 51 -14.34 6.48 -2.20
CA ALA A 51 -14.23 6.61 -0.77
C ALA A 51 -15.01 7.79 -0.16
N LEU A 52 -15.71 8.54 -0.98
CA LEU A 52 -16.49 9.69 -0.56
C LEU A 52 -18.00 9.44 -0.63
N LYS A 53 -18.44 8.27 -1.05
CA LYS A 53 -19.86 7.92 -1.06
C LYS A 53 -20.17 7.14 0.20
N SER A 54 -20.81 7.82 1.13
CA SER A 54 -21.57 7.34 2.31
C SER A 54 -21.16 6.00 2.95
N PRO A 55 -21.12 5.92 4.27
CA PRO A 55 -20.90 4.65 4.94
C PRO A 55 -21.86 3.61 4.36
N VAL A 56 -21.35 2.47 3.96
CA VAL A 56 -22.15 1.34 3.50
C VAL A 56 -23.00 0.90 4.69
N THR A 57 -24.21 1.45 4.78
CA THR A 57 -25.22 1.02 5.72
C THR A 57 -25.54 -0.44 5.40
N GLY A 58 -25.15 -1.38 6.27
CA GLY A 58 -25.58 -2.77 6.18
C GLY A 58 -24.50 -3.84 6.08
N ARG A 59 -23.21 -3.50 5.98
CA ARG A 59 -22.14 -4.47 6.25
C ARG A 59 -21.62 -4.24 7.66
N SER A 60 -21.67 -5.29 8.48
CA SER A 60 -20.85 -5.36 9.70
C SER A 60 -19.44 -4.92 9.34
N PRO A 61 -18.80 -4.05 10.13
CA PRO A 61 -17.41 -3.77 9.95
C PRO A 61 -16.71 -5.13 9.96
N VAL A 62 -16.11 -5.52 8.85
CA VAL A 62 -15.12 -6.59 8.88
C VAL A 62 -14.09 -6.07 9.87
N ASP A 63 -13.98 -6.72 11.02
CA ASP A 63 -13.06 -6.30 12.07
C ASP A 63 -11.69 -6.10 11.44
N ALA A 64 -11.24 -4.86 11.46
CA ALA A 64 -9.91 -4.59 10.94
C ALA A 64 -8.95 -5.46 11.73
N PRO A 65 -8.06 -6.22 11.08
CA PRO A 65 -7.19 -7.11 11.82
C PRO A 65 -6.42 -6.31 12.86
N GLU A 66 -6.70 -6.52 14.14
CA GLU A 66 -6.02 -5.83 15.25
C GLU A 66 -4.50 -5.97 15.18
N ILE A 67 -4.05 -7.04 14.51
CA ILE A 67 -2.63 -7.26 14.25
C ILE A 67 -1.98 -6.08 13.51
N LEU A 68 -2.74 -5.38 12.65
CA LEU A 68 -2.27 -4.25 11.87
C LEU A 68 -2.28 -2.90 12.64
N LEU A 69 -2.58 -2.93 13.92
CA LEU A 69 -2.29 -1.85 14.87
C LEU A 69 -0.97 -2.07 15.60
N LYS A 70 -0.47 -3.32 15.64
CA LYS A 70 0.72 -3.69 16.41
C LYS A 70 2.00 -3.19 15.73
N PRO A 71 3.01 -2.81 16.54
CA PRO A 71 4.33 -2.48 16.01
C PRO A 71 5.01 -3.74 15.44
N THR A 72 5.93 -3.51 14.53
CA THR A 72 6.85 -4.51 13.99
C THR A 72 8.28 -3.95 14.01
N PRO A 73 9.31 -4.77 13.76
CA PRO A 73 10.70 -4.26 13.69
C PRO A 73 10.90 -3.11 12.71
N PHE A 74 10.08 -3.05 11.65
CA PHE A 74 10.17 -2.00 10.60
C PHE A 74 9.15 -0.88 10.77
N ILE A 75 8.05 -1.13 11.49
CA ILE A 75 6.95 -0.18 11.70
C ILE A 75 6.79 0.04 13.21
N GLN A 76 7.68 0.84 13.79
CA GLN A 76 7.80 1.06 15.24
C GLN A 76 6.74 2.07 15.75
N SER A 77 5.45 1.72 15.61
CA SER A 77 4.33 2.62 15.96
C SER A 77 4.23 2.95 17.46
N ASP A 78 4.82 2.14 18.32
CA ASP A 78 4.85 2.33 19.77
C ASP A 78 6.03 3.19 20.25
N HIS A 79 6.99 3.49 19.37
CA HIS A 79 8.19 4.23 19.75
C HIS A 79 7.86 5.68 20.16
N PRO A 80 8.43 6.20 21.27
CA PRO A 80 8.12 7.55 21.78
C PRO A 80 8.28 8.66 20.75
N LYS A 81 9.32 8.63 19.90
CA LYS A 81 9.54 9.64 18.85
C LYS A 81 8.41 9.64 17.80
N ILE A 82 7.90 8.44 17.40
CA ILE A 82 6.76 8.33 16.48
C ILE A 82 5.51 8.94 17.12
N ARG A 83 5.24 8.63 18.39
CA ARG A 83 4.09 9.19 19.13
C ARG A 83 4.21 10.71 19.34
N THR A 84 5.40 11.21 19.64
CA THR A 84 5.65 12.65 19.75
C THR A 84 5.41 13.34 18.42
N GLN A 85 5.90 12.77 17.32
CA GLN A 85 5.66 13.34 16.00
C GLN A 85 4.17 13.30 15.62
N LEU A 86 3.47 12.20 15.92
CA LEU A 86 2.02 12.09 15.69
C LEU A 86 1.27 13.23 16.38
N ALA A 87 1.57 13.52 17.64
CA ALA A 87 0.91 14.57 18.41
C ALA A 87 1.14 15.99 17.83
N GLN A 88 2.21 16.18 17.06
CA GLN A 88 2.45 17.43 16.33
C GLN A 88 1.67 17.54 15.01
N ILE A 89 1.24 16.41 14.45
CA ILE A 89 0.53 16.39 13.16
C ILE A 89 -0.97 16.44 13.34
N VAL A 90 -1.51 15.69 14.30
CA VAL A 90 -2.96 15.50 14.48
C VAL A 90 -3.37 15.64 15.93
N ALA A 91 -4.53 16.24 16.15
CA ALA A 91 -5.15 16.26 17.48
C ALA A 91 -5.67 14.84 17.84
N PRO A 92 -5.61 14.44 19.12
CA PRO A 92 -6.03 13.12 19.56
C PRO A 92 -7.50 12.80 19.24
N ASP A 93 -8.37 13.79 19.29
CA ASP A 93 -9.82 13.72 19.07
C ASP A 93 -10.24 13.99 17.62
N ALA A 94 -9.30 14.28 16.72
CA ALA A 94 -9.63 14.49 15.30
C ALA A 94 -10.28 13.23 14.68
N PRO A 95 -11.22 13.40 13.76
CA PRO A 95 -11.83 12.30 13.03
C PRO A 95 -10.78 11.44 12.29
N GLU A 96 -11.03 10.12 12.21
CA GLU A 96 -10.09 9.14 11.65
C GLU A 96 -9.65 9.48 10.21
N ASN A 97 -10.59 9.88 9.35
CA ASN A 97 -10.33 10.30 7.98
C ASN A 97 -9.48 11.59 7.90
N GLU A 98 -9.68 12.51 8.83
CA GLU A 98 -8.87 13.73 8.91
C GLU A 98 -7.44 13.40 9.35
N LYS A 99 -7.29 12.55 10.38
CA LYS A 99 -5.98 12.04 10.80
C LYS A 99 -5.25 11.43 9.62
N ALA A 100 -5.88 10.50 8.91
CA ALA A 100 -5.28 9.82 7.77
C ALA A 100 -4.78 10.82 6.71
N LYS A 101 -5.63 11.75 6.27
CA LYS A 101 -5.26 12.77 5.28
C LYS A 101 -4.10 13.65 5.75
N ARG A 102 -4.11 14.07 7.01
CA ARG A 102 -3.03 14.90 7.58
C ARG A 102 -1.71 14.12 7.63
N LEU A 103 -1.75 12.83 8.00
CA LEU A 103 -0.58 11.96 8.01
C LEU A 103 0.03 11.79 6.62
N VAL A 104 -0.79 11.48 5.61
CA VAL A 104 -0.34 11.38 4.21
C VAL A 104 0.30 12.69 3.76
N SER A 105 -0.39 13.83 3.96
CA SER A 105 0.12 15.14 3.58
C SER A 105 1.42 15.49 4.31
N TRP A 106 1.52 15.14 5.58
CA TRP A 106 2.72 15.45 6.36
C TRP A 106 3.92 14.63 5.89
N VAL A 107 3.78 13.30 5.70
CA VAL A 107 4.86 12.46 5.18
C VAL A 107 5.30 12.94 3.79
N HIS A 108 4.34 13.20 2.89
CA HIS A 108 4.59 13.73 1.56
C HIS A 108 5.45 14.99 1.55
N LYS A 109 5.17 15.93 2.47
CA LYS A 109 5.81 17.27 2.49
C LYS A 109 7.12 17.30 3.28
N ASN A 110 7.33 16.35 4.20
CA ASN A 110 8.43 16.42 5.15
C ASN A 110 9.53 15.37 4.92
N LEU A 111 9.38 14.52 3.90
CA LEU A 111 10.42 13.59 3.46
C LEU A 111 10.98 14.03 2.11
N GLU A 112 12.30 14.13 2.03
CA GLU A 112 13.01 14.29 0.76
C GLU A 112 12.93 12.96 -0.02
N LYS A 113 12.43 13.03 -1.26
CA LYS A 113 12.29 11.86 -2.15
C LYS A 113 13.63 11.56 -2.81
N ARG A 114 14.34 10.59 -2.26
CA ARG A 114 15.66 10.18 -2.73
C ARG A 114 15.89 8.69 -2.49
N PRO A 115 16.42 7.93 -3.47
CA PRO A 115 16.81 6.55 -3.25
C PRO A 115 17.81 6.43 -2.10
N VAL A 116 17.60 5.45 -1.23
CA VAL A 116 18.48 5.12 -0.12
C VAL A 116 18.82 3.62 -0.15
N LEU A 117 20.04 3.29 0.25
CA LEU A 117 20.50 1.89 0.36
C LEU A 117 20.40 1.46 1.83
N SER A 118 19.18 1.23 2.29
CA SER A 118 18.94 0.76 3.66
C SER A 118 17.71 -0.15 3.70
N ILE A 119 17.61 -0.95 4.76
CA ILE A 119 16.36 -1.64 5.05
C ILE A 119 15.40 -0.61 5.64
N PRO A 120 14.25 -0.34 5.00
CA PRO A 120 13.33 0.70 5.45
C PRO A 120 12.84 0.44 6.87
N ASN A 121 12.93 1.44 7.75
CA ASN A 121 12.27 1.41 9.05
C ASN A 121 11.77 2.81 9.44
N ALA A 122 10.64 2.84 10.12
CA ALA A 122 9.91 4.07 10.37
C ALA A 122 10.68 5.06 11.26
N LEU A 123 11.41 4.56 12.27
CA LEU A 123 12.15 5.41 13.20
C LEU A 123 13.31 6.13 12.51
N GLU A 124 14.11 5.39 11.75
CA GLU A 124 15.24 5.94 11.02
C GLU A 124 14.77 6.92 9.94
N THR A 125 13.68 6.58 9.22
CA THR A 125 13.06 7.48 8.24
C THR A 125 12.58 8.78 8.89
N LEU A 126 11.94 8.70 10.06
CA LEU A 126 11.54 9.89 10.81
C LEU A 126 12.72 10.78 11.18
N GLU A 127 13.85 10.20 11.56
CA GLU A 127 15.04 10.94 11.96
C GLU A 127 15.78 11.57 10.78
N LYS A 128 15.96 10.81 9.71
CA LYS A 128 16.70 11.24 8.51
C LYS A 128 15.92 12.15 7.58
N ARG A 129 14.59 12.05 7.57
CA ARG A 129 13.68 12.81 6.70
C ARG A 129 13.98 12.65 5.21
N THR A 130 14.51 11.51 4.82
CA THR A 130 14.81 11.18 3.44
C THR A 130 14.53 9.71 3.17
N GLY A 131 14.14 9.37 1.96
CA GLY A 131 13.86 8.00 1.55
C GLY A 131 13.09 7.91 0.23
N ASP A 132 12.95 6.68 -0.25
CA ASP A 132 12.12 6.35 -1.42
C ASP A 132 10.70 5.92 -1.01
N CYS A 133 10.03 5.18 -1.88
CA CYS A 133 8.65 4.74 -1.63
C CYS A 133 8.54 3.84 -0.40
N ASN A 134 9.53 3.02 -0.11
CA ASN A 134 9.50 2.10 1.03
C ASN A 134 9.59 2.86 2.36
N GLU A 135 10.50 3.83 2.48
CA GLU A 135 10.62 4.68 3.67
C GLU A 135 9.35 5.50 3.91
N HIS A 136 8.78 6.09 2.84
CA HIS A 136 7.50 6.79 2.95
C HIS A 136 6.40 5.87 3.46
N ALA A 137 6.31 4.65 2.93
CA ALA A 137 5.27 3.70 3.29
C ALA A 137 5.42 3.20 4.75
N VAL A 138 6.62 2.84 5.21
CA VAL A 138 6.80 2.36 6.59
C VAL A 138 6.58 3.47 7.62
N LEU A 139 6.97 4.73 7.32
CA LEU A 139 6.73 5.85 8.22
C LEU A 139 5.24 6.19 8.28
N LEU A 140 4.54 6.22 7.14
CA LEU A 140 3.09 6.45 7.14
C LEU A 140 2.35 5.34 7.91
N ALA A 141 2.72 4.07 7.72
CA ALA A 141 2.13 2.96 8.46
C ALA A 141 2.37 3.08 9.97
N ALA A 142 3.56 3.48 10.41
CA ALA A 142 3.86 3.67 11.83
C ALA A 142 3.04 4.81 12.46
N LEU A 143 2.94 5.94 11.79
CA LEU A 143 2.13 7.08 12.24
C LEU A 143 0.63 6.73 12.26
N ALA A 144 0.13 6.01 11.24
CA ALA A 144 -1.26 5.59 11.19
C ALA A 144 -1.59 4.60 12.32
N ARG A 145 -0.76 3.56 12.53
CA ARG A 145 -0.94 2.61 13.64
C ARG A 145 -0.88 3.29 15.00
N ALA A 146 0.05 4.23 15.19
CA ALA A 146 0.14 5.04 16.41
C ALA A 146 -1.11 5.91 16.64
N ALA A 147 -1.79 6.34 15.56
CA ALA A 147 -3.05 7.08 15.59
C ALA A 147 -4.29 6.19 15.81
N GLY A 148 -4.13 4.86 15.95
CA GLY A 148 -5.20 3.89 16.08
C GLY A 148 -5.86 3.50 14.76
N ILE A 149 -5.22 3.79 13.63
CA ILE A 149 -5.68 3.42 12.28
C ILE A 149 -4.91 2.17 11.83
N PRO A 150 -5.58 1.02 11.65
CA PRO A 150 -4.93 -0.17 11.09
C PRO A 150 -4.35 0.15 9.72
N ALA A 151 -3.07 -0.17 9.53
CA ALA A 151 -2.35 0.19 8.33
C ALA A 151 -1.42 -0.94 7.88
N ASP A 152 -1.32 -1.12 6.57
CA ASP A 152 -0.37 -2.06 5.98
C ASP A 152 0.31 -1.44 4.76
N VAL A 153 1.34 -2.12 4.26
CA VAL A 153 2.06 -1.71 3.05
C VAL A 153 1.61 -2.59 1.89
N GLU A 154 1.30 -1.97 0.77
CA GLU A 154 1.09 -2.63 -0.52
C GLU A 154 2.27 -2.33 -1.43
N VAL A 155 2.65 -3.32 -2.22
CA VAL A 155 3.77 -3.23 -3.16
C VAL A 155 3.36 -3.79 -4.52
N GLY A 156 3.87 -3.17 -5.55
CA GLY A 156 3.59 -3.58 -6.91
C GLY A 156 4.20 -2.62 -7.92
N LEU A 157 3.43 -2.19 -8.88
CA LEU A 157 3.85 -1.25 -9.91
C LEU A 157 2.98 0.00 -9.90
N VAL A 158 3.58 1.12 -10.28
CA VAL A 158 2.87 2.34 -10.65
C VAL A 158 3.13 2.66 -12.12
N TYR A 159 2.08 3.00 -12.86
CA TYR A 159 2.21 3.47 -14.24
C TYR A 159 2.39 4.99 -14.26
N LEU A 160 3.54 5.41 -14.75
CA LEU A 160 3.92 6.83 -14.80
C LEU A 160 4.65 7.11 -16.12
N ASP A 161 4.24 8.14 -16.84
CA ASP A 161 4.87 8.60 -18.08
C ASP A 161 5.15 7.48 -19.11
N GLY A 162 4.17 6.60 -19.30
CA GLY A 162 4.26 5.51 -20.28
C GLY A 162 5.05 4.28 -19.84
N ARG A 163 5.44 4.21 -18.56
CA ARG A 163 6.26 3.12 -18.02
C ARG A 163 5.71 2.62 -16.69
N PHE A 164 6.05 1.38 -16.37
CA PHE A 164 5.80 0.79 -15.06
C PHE A 164 7.05 0.87 -14.20
N PHE A 165 6.87 1.34 -12.96
CA PHE A 165 7.93 1.40 -11.95
C PHE A 165 7.51 0.59 -10.73
N TYR A 166 8.48 -0.11 -10.13
CA TYR A 166 8.29 -0.66 -8.78
C TYR A 166 7.87 0.45 -7.83
N HIS A 167 6.86 0.17 -7.00
CA HIS A 167 6.37 1.16 -6.06
C HIS A 167 5.76 0.51 -4.81
N ALA A 168 5.88 1.22 -3.68
CA ALA A 168 5.28 0.87 -2.41
C ALA A 168 4.39 2.02 -1.91
N TRP A 169 3.22 1.66 -1.41
CA TRP A 169 2.24 2.59 -0.83
C TRP A 169 1.53 1.93 0.35
N ASN A 170 0.55 2.60 0.91
CA ASN A 170 -0.18 2.09 2.06
C ASN A 170 -1.64 1.76 1.74
N VAL A 171 -2.20 0.93 2.59
CA VAL A 171 -3.64 0.76 2.75
C VAL A 171 -3.99 1.02 4.21
N LEU A 172 -4.99 1.85 4.45
CA LEU A 172 -5.48 2.29 5.75
C LEU A 172 -6.92 1.80 5.95
N TYR A 173 -7.22 1.20 7.09
CA TYR A 173 -8.60 0.81 7.40
C TYR A 173 -9.31 1.96 8.10
N LEU A 174 -10.30 2.54 7.45
CA LEU A 174 -11.07 3.66 7.96
C LEU A 174 -12.50 3.22 8.27
N ARG A 175 -12.84 3.15 9.55
CA ARG A 175 -14.16 2.70 10.02
C ARG A 175 -15.28 3.56 9.47
N GLN A 176 -15.05 4.86 9.35
CA GLN A 176 -16.02 5.81 8.79
C GLN A 176 -16.34 5.54 7.31
N TRP A 177 -15.42 4.89 6.60
CA TRP A 177 -15.59 4.51 5.19
C TRP A 177 -15.98 3.04 5.02
N GLY A 178 -16.03 2.30 6.13
CA GLY A 178 -16.40 0.90 6.15
C GLY A 178 -15.39 -0.02 5.48
N GLY A 179 -14.11 0.38 5.37
CA GLY A 179 -13.13 -0.46 4.69
C GLY A 179 -11.73 0.12 4.50
N TRP A 180 -10.99 -0.60 3.68
CA TRP A 180 -9.63 -0.26 3.30
C TRP A 180 -9.60 0.84 2.25
N VAL A 181 -8.71 1.80 2.43
CA VAL A 181 -8.46 2.92 1.52
C VAL A 181 -6.99 2.99 1.24
N THR A 182 -6.62 3.07 -0.02
CA THR A 182 -5.22 3.23 -0.43
C THR A 182 -4.73 4.65 -0.15
N ALA A 183 -3.45 4.77 0.18
CA ALA A 183 -2.80 6.04 0.45
C ALA A 183 -1.34 6.01 -0.01
N ASP A 184 -0.96 6.96 -0.82
CA ASP A 184 0.41 7.12 -1.29
C ASP A 184 1.02 8.42 -0.78
N ALA A 185 1.99 8.30 0.12
CA ALA A 185 2.68 9.46 0.66
C ALA A 185 3.77 10.02 -0.27
N VAL A 186 4.24 9.25 -1.26
CA VAL A 186 5.18 9.76 -2.27
C VAL A 186 4.47 10.75 -3.19
N PHE A 187 3.27 10.40 -3.67
CA PHE A 187 2.47 11.27 -4.53
C PHE A 187 1.51 12.19 -3.76
N GLY A 188 1.36 11.99 -2.45
CA GLY A 188 0.45 12.77 -1.62
C GLY A 188 -1.02 12.47 -1.90
N GLN A 189 -1.33 11.26 -2.34
CA GLN A 189 -2.66 10.82 -2.76
C GLN A 189 -3.38 10.03 -1.66
N MET A 190 -4.68 10.26 -1.51
CA MET A 190 -5.59 9.45 -0.69
C MET A 190 -7.04 9.67 -1.16
N PRO A 191 -7.68 8.69 -1.80
CA PRO A 191 -7.12 7.41 -2.25
C PRO A 191 -6.00 7.57 -3.29
N ALA A 192 -5.13 6.54 -3.41
CA ALA A 192 -4.20 6.44 -4.51
C ALA A 192 -4.97 6.22 -5.82
N ASP A 193 -4.48 6.77 -6.93
CA ASP A 193 -5.14 6.67 -8.22
C ASP A 193 -5.09 5.25 -8.83
N VAL A 194 -5.72 5.07 -9.99
CA VAL A 194 -5.83 3.77 -10.66
C VAL A 194 -4.54 3.26 -11.30
N THR A 195 -3.48 4.06 -11.28
CA THR A 195 -2.18 3.66 -11.83
C THR A 195 -1.40 2.68 -10.95
N HIS A 196 -1.83 2.50 -9.69
CA HIS A 196 -1.20 1.62 -8.72
C HIS A 196 -1.74 0.19 -8.85
N ILE A 197 -0.88 -0.73 -9.28
CA ILE A 197 -1.17 -2.15 -9.48
C ILE A 197 -0.56 -2.92 -8.33
N ARG A 198 -1.39 -3.48 -7.45
CA ARG A 198 -0.91 -4.26 -6.30
C ARG A 198 -0.53 -5.68 -6.71
N PHE A 199 0.61 -6.13 -6.21
CA PHE A 199 1.04 -7.53 -6.30
C PHE A 199 1.07 -8.19 -4.92
N VAL A 200 1.53 -7.50 -3.90
CA VAL A 200 1.62 -8.03 -2.52
C VAL A 200 1.09 -7.03 -1.52
N ARG A 201 0.65 -7.56 -0.38
CA ARG A 201 0.35 -6.79 0.82
C ARG A 201 1.08 -7.43 2.00
N GLY A 202 1.66 -6.62 2.89
CA GLY A 202 2.32 -7.07 4.12
C GLY A 202 3.81 -6.76 4.19
N ALA A 203 4.50 -7.54 5.01
CA ALA A 203 5.86 -7.24 5.45
C ALA A 203 6.91 -7.18 4.33
N ILE A 204 8.01 -6.49 4.64
CA ILE A 204 9.14 -6.20 3.72
C ILE A 204 9.76 -7.46 3.12
N ASP A 205 9.77 -8.58 3.85
CA ASP A 205 10.26 -9.87 3.37
C ASP A 205 9.50 -10.37 2.14
N ARG A 206 8.19 -10.10 2.04
CA ARG A 206 7.39 -10.39 0.84
C ARG A 206 7.73 -9.48 -0.34
N GLN A 207 8.31 -8.34 -0.09
CA GLN A 207 8.71 -7.40 -1.15
C GLN A 207 9.95 -7.91 -1.91
N LEU A 208 10.83 -8.67 -1.25
CA LEU A 208 12.01 -9.27 -1.88
C LEU A 208 11.61 -10.28 -2.97
N ASP A 209 10.48 -10.95 -2.80
CA ASP A 209 9.96 -11.90 -3.79
C ASP A 209 9.55 -11.21 -5.11
N LEU A 210 9.23 -9.91 -5.07
CA LEU A 210 8.87 -9.13 -6.27
C LEU A 210 10.07 -8.66 -7.08
N ILE A 211 11.27 -8.61 -6.51
CA ILE A 211 12.47 -8.19 -7.25
C ILE A 211 12.74 -9.13 -8.41
N GLY A 212 12.45 -10.42 -8.26
CA GLY A 212 12.54 -11.42 -9.33
C GLY A 212 11.51 -11.26 -10.47
N LEU A 213 10.45 -10.48 -10.24
CA LEU A 213 9.42 -10.18 -11.23
C LEU A 213 9.77 -9.00 -12.12
N ILE A 214 10.56 -8.06 -11.62
CA ILE A 214 10.94 -6.86 -12.37
C ILE A 214 11.74 -7.28 -13.60
N GLY A 215 11.22 -6.93 -14.78
CA GLY A 215 11.82 -7.31 -16.07
C GLY A 215 11.33 -8.65 -16.64
N ASN A 216 10.50 -9.40 -15.90
CA ASN A 216 9.94 -10.70 -16.34
C ASN A 216 8.40 -10.70 -16.44
N ILE A 217 7.78 -9.52 -16.41
CA ILE A 217 6.32 -9.35 -16.56
C ILE A 217 6.06 -8.52 -17.79
N ASP A 218 5.24 -9.07 -18.69
CA ASP A 218 4.65 -8.32 -19.79
C ASP A 218 3.27 -7.81 -19.36
N ILE A 219 3.06 -6.50 -19.46
CA ILE A 219 1.80 -5.86 -19.08
C ILE A 219 1.31 -5.03 -20.26
N GLU A 220 0.09 -5.30 -20.71
CA GLU A 220 -0.59 -4.50 -21.72
C GLU A 220 -1.71 -3.68 -21.07
N VAL A 221 -1.74 -2.38 -21.35
CA VAL A 221 -2.82 -1.49 -20.92
C VAL A 221 -3.96 -1.60 -21.92
N LEU A 222 -5.07 -2.24 -21.52
CA LEU A 222 -6.25 -2.43 -22.39
C LEU A 222 -7.15 -1.21 -22.39
N GLU A 223 -7.32 -0.54 -21.26
CA GLU A 223 -8.24 0.58 -21.09
C GLU A 223 -7.77 1.46 -19.93
N ALA A 224 -7.58 2.74 -20.22
CA ALA A 224 -7.40 3.78 -19.21
C ALA A 224 -8.68 4.61 -19.17
N GLY A 225 -9.50 4.40 -18.14
CA GLY A 225 -10.70 5.21 -17.95
C GLY A 225 -10.34 6.66 -17.60
N SER A 226 -11.08 7.61 -18.15
CA SER A 226 -11.06 9.03 -17.79
C SER A 226 -11.73 9.27 -16.44
#